data_f69a231038031c7e29d3dd9c210de6fa
#
_entry.id   f69a231038031c7e29d3dd9c210de6fa
#
_cell.length_a   1.000
_cell.length_b   1.000
_cell.length_c   1.000
_cell.angle_alpha   90.00
_cell.angle_beta   90.00
_cell.angle_gamma   90.00
#
_symmetry.space_group_name_H-M   'P 1'
#
loop_
_entity.id
_entity.type
_entity.pdbx_description
1 polymer ?
#
loop_
_entity_poly.entity_id
_entity_poly.type
_entity_poly.pdbx_seq_one_letter_code
_entity_poly.pdbx_strand_id
1 'polypeptide(L)'
;MQQAIQSPIDDTLTGAREVAERLGARLSAAIRGRDDVVELVLVALLADGHVLLEDYPGSGKTTLARALGNALEESDGASGVAAFRRIQFTPDLLPSDITGTNIFDIETSRFAFRRGPVFSHIVLADEINRTSPKVQAAMLEAMAEKQVTVDNHSYPLDDLFFVIATQNPLDLAGTYPLPTPQLDRFLFKIEMKHIDRASELEVLDQYPRASLDVARDHAGVSRAEILAARRQTRGGVHVAPVVKEALVDLARLLRSDSRVLQGASTRALVLMLPALQARAVIHGRDFVSPEDVEALAPHVFKHRLECAPGVEDVDALIAEATAVEVEKLARASLRRG
;
A
#
# COMPACT_ATOMS: atom_id res chain seq x y z
N MET A 1 4.57 42.12 -21.45
CA MET A 1 5.54 41.40 -20.55
C MET A 1 4.77 41.02 -19.31
N GLN A 2 4.15 39.84 -19.33
CA GLN A 2 3.55 39.21 -18.14
C GLN A 2 4.60 38.28 -17.55
N GLN A 3 5.18 38.71 -16.42
CA GLN A 3 5.96 37.82 -15.57
C GLN A 3 4.99 36.87 -14.88
N ALA A 4 5.05 35.60 -15.26
CA ALA A 4 4.45 34.53 -14.49
C ALA A 4 5.07 34.57 -13.08
N ILE A 5 4.25 34.80 -12.09
CA ILE A 5 4.61 34.66 -10.66
C ILE A 5 4.75 33.15 -10.46
N GLN A 6 5.96 32.65 -10.61
CA GLN A 6 6.32 31.36 -10.06
C GLN A 6 6.27 31.52 -8.52
N SER A 7 5.26 30.95 -7.88
CA SER A 7 5.27 30.74 -6.44
C SER A 7 6.56 30.00 -6.08
N PRO A 8 7.27 30.37 -5.01
CA PRO A 8 8.42 29.60 -4.55
C PRO A 8 7.94 28.18 -4.27
N ILE A 9 8.43 27.23 -5.05
CA ILE A 9 8.21 25.79 -4.81
C ILE A 9 8.68 25.54 -3.38
N ASP A 10 7.79 25.09 -2.53
CA ASP A 10 8.07 24.88 -1.11
C ASP A 10 9.16 23.83 -1.00
N ASP A 11 10.36 24.25 -0.60
CA ASP A 11 11.59 23.44 -0.50
C ASP A 11 11.39 22.23 0.45
N THR A 12 10.31 22.27 1.25
CA THR A 12 9.95 21.22 2.24
C THR A 12 9.53 19.91 1.60
N LEU A 13 9.03 19.88 0.35
CA LEU A 13 8.54 18.67 -0.34
C LEU A 13 9.51 18.12 -1.39
N THR A 14 10.61 18.82 -1.67
CA THR A 14 11.58 18.42 -2.71
C THR A 14 12.10 17.00 -2.48
N GLY A 15 12.54 16.67 -1.26
CA GLY A 15 13.04 15.34 -0.94
C GLY A 15 11.98 14.24 -1.08
N ALA A 16 10.72 14.53 -0.73
CA ALA A 16 9.63 13.57 -0.88
C ALA A 16 9.30 13.29 -2.36
N ARG A 17 9.35 14.32 -3.21
CA ARG A 17 9.17 14.19 -4.67
C ARG A 17 10.28 13.37 -5.30
N GLU A 18 11.55 13.68 -4.97
CA GLU A 18 12.71 12.94 -5.46
C GLU A 18 12.68 11.46 -5.09
N VAL A 19 12.28 11.13 -3.86
CA VAL A 19 12.09 9.75 -3.41
C VAL A 19 11.00 9.06 -4.23
N ALA A 20 9.86 9.72 -4.44
CA ALA A 20 8.75 9.18 -5.24
C ALA A 20 9.17 8.95 -6.70
N GLU A 21 9.88 9.89 -7.31
CA GLU A 21 10.36 9.79 -8.70
C GLU A 21 11.36 8.65 -8.87
N ARG A 22 12.37 8.54 -7.98
CA ARG A 22 13.39 7.47 -8.05
C ARG A 22 12.76 6.09 -7.88
N LEU A 23 11.88 5.93 -6.89
CA LEU A 23 11.15 4.67 -6.68
C LEU A 23 10.23 4.37 -7.85
N GLY A 24 9.48 5.35 -8.35
CA GLY A 24 8.59 5.22 -9.50
C GLY A 24 9.32 4.74 -10.74
N ALA A 25 10.40 5.42 -11.12
CA ALA A 25 11.22 5.03 -12.26
C ALA A 25 11.73 3.59 -12.14
N ARG A 26 12.18 3.20 -10.94
CA ARG A 26 12.71 1.85 -10.68
C ARG A 26 11.63 0.78 -10.75
N LEU A 27 10.45 1.04 -10.21
CA LEU A 27 9.33 0.10 -10.25
C LEU A 27 8.74 -0.04 -11.65
N SER A 28 8.53 1.07 -12.38
CA SER A 28 8.04 1.04 -13.77
C SER A 28 9.03 0.36 -14.71
N ALA A 29 10.35 0.46 -14.45
CA ALA A 29 11.37 -0.30 -15.19
C ALA A 29 11.28 -1.81 -14.93
N ALA A 30 10.90 -2.22 -13.71
CA ALA A 30 10.75 -3.64 -13.34
C ALA A 30 9.44 -4.24 -13.83
N ILE A 31 8.36 -3.44 -13.93
CA ILE A 31 7.01 -3.92 -14.23
C ILE A 31 6.39 -3.05 -15.30
N ARG A 32 6.39 -3.54 -16.54
CA ARG A 32 5.85 -2.83 -17.69
C ARG A 32 4.32 -2.83 -17.73
N GLY A 33 3.74 -1.71 -18.18
CA GLY A 33 2.29 -1.56 -18.39
C GLY A 33 1.46 -1.56 -17.10
N ARG A 34 2.06 -1.15 -15.96
CA ARG A 34 1.43 -1.17 -14.64
C ARG A 34 1.68 0.12 -13.85
N ASP A 35 1.74 1.24 -14.54
CA ASP A 35 2.06 2.52 -13.88
C ASP A 35 0.99 2.92 -12.86
N ASP A 36 -0.26 2.53 -13.10
CA ASP A 36 -1.38 2.67 -12.16
C ASP A 36 -1.13 1.90 -10.84
N VAL A 37 -0.69 0.65 -10.94
CA VAL A 37 -0.36 -0.18 -9.75
C VAL A 37 0.87 0.37 -9.05
N VAL A 38 1.89 0.79 -9.80
CA VAL A 38 3.11 1.41 -9.26
C VAL A 38 2.76 2.67 -8.47
N GLU A 39 1.91 3.56 -9.02
CA GLU A 39 1.46 4.77 -8.34
C GLU A 39 0.78 4.43 -7.01
N LEU A 40 -0.18 3.50 -7.00
CA LEU A 40 -0.90 3.10 -5.79
C LEU A 40 0.02 2.48 -4.73
N VAL A 41 1.01 1.68 -5.14
CA VAL A 41 2.00 1.11 -4.21
C VAL A 41 2.89 2.20 -3.61
N LEU A 42 3.32 3.19 -4.40
CA LEU A 42 4.09 4.35 -3.92
C LEU A 42 3.27 5.22 -2.98
N VAL A 43 2.01 5.50 -3.33
CA VAL A 43 1.08 6.22 -2.45
C VAL A 43 0.96 5.49 -1.12
N ALA A 44 0.75 4.17 -1.13
CA ALA A 44 0.62 3.39 0.09
C ALA A 44 1.91 3.38 0.91
N LEU A 45 3.07 3.24 0.28
CA LEU A 45 4.37 3.29 0.94
C LEU A 45 4.59 4.64 1.66
N LEU A 46 4.34 5.76 0.98
CA LEU A 46 4.51 7.11 1.53
C LEU A 46 3.43 7.46 2.56
N ALA A 47 2.23 6.90 2.43
CA ALA A 47 1.13 7.05 3.39
C ALA A 47 1.29 6.21 4.66
N ASP A 48 2.30 5.32 4.73
CA ASP A 48 2.48 4.35 5.81
C ASP A 48 1.32 3.35 5.90
N GLY A 49 0.74 2.98 4.75
CA GLY A 49 -0.30 1.97 4.61
C GLY A 49 0.25 0.65 4.06
N HIS A 50 -0.61 -0.36 3.95
CA HIS A 50 -0.30 -1.67 3.35
C HIS A 50 -1.22 -1.93 2.17
N VAL A 51 -0.82 -2.81 1.25
CA VAL A 51 -1.61 -3.12 0.05
C VAL A 51 -1.95 -4.60 -0.05
N LEU A 52 -3.14 -4.89 -0.56
CA LEU A 52 -3.59 -6.21 -0.95
C LEU A 52 -3.73 -6.24 -2.47
N LEU A 53 -2.96 -7.09 -3.13
CA LEU A 53 -3.04 -7.31 -4.57
C LEU A 53 -3.92 -8.52 -4.84
N GLU A 54 -4.99 -8.31 -5.58
CA GLU A 54 -5.84 -9.39 -6.10
C GLU A 54 -5.50 -9.68 -7.55
N ASP A 55 -5.18 -10.93 -7.88
CA ASP A 55 -4.75 -11.24 -9.22
C ASP A 55 -4.67 -12.73 -9.55
N TYR A 56 -4.57 -12.96 -10.85
CA TYR A 56 -4.26 -14.25 -11.45
C TYR A 56 -2.75 -14.58 -11.37
N PRO A 57 -2.37 -15.85 -11.42
CA PRO A 57 -0.96 -16.24 -11.48
C PRO A 57 -0.22 -15.59 -12.66
N GLY A 58 1.02 -15.14 -12.43
CA GLY A 58 1.88 -14.66 -13.52
C GLY A 58 1.85 -13.15 -13.78
N SER A 59 1.10 -12.34 -13.03
CA SER A 59 0.93 -10.90 -13.25
C SER A 59 2.07 -9.98 -12.80
N GLY A 60 3.14 -10.54 -12.21
CA GLY A 60 4.30 -9.76 -11.78
C GLY A 60 4.31 -9.29 -10.31
N LYS A 61 3.38 -9.76 -9.45
CA LYS A 61 3.31 -9.41 -8.01
C LYS A 61 4.65 -9.59 -7.28
N THR A 62 5.28 -10.75 -7.47
CA THR A 62 6.57 -11.04 -6.84
C THR A 62 7.68 -10.14 -7.39
N THR A 63 7.64 -9.80 -8.67
CA THR A 63 8.59 -8.89 -9.30
C THR A 63 8.44 -7.48 -8.73
N LEU A 64 7.22 -6.98 -8.57
CA LEU A 64 6.92 -5.68 -7.95
C LEU A 64 7.48 -5.59 -6.53
N ALA A 65 7.12 -6.54 -5.67
CA ALA A 65 7.55 -6.53 -4.29
C ALA A 65 9.07 -6.67 -4.14
N ARG A 66 9.70 -7.51 -4.99
CA ARG A 66 11.15 -7.67 -5.02
C ARG A 66 11.86 -6.43 -5.59
N ALA A 67 11.29 -5.77 -6.61
CA ALA A 67 11.83 -4.53 -7.15
C ALA A 67 11.81 -3.41 -6.09
N LEU A 68 10.71 -3.30 -5.33
CA LEU A 68 10.63 -2.35 -4.22
C LEU A 68 11.65 -2.67 -3.13
N GLY A 69 11.79 -3.95 -2.72
CA GLY A 69 12.80 -4.35 -1.73
C GLY A 69 14.22 -4.09 -2.21
N ASN A 70 14.53 -4.37 -3.49
CA ASN A 70 15.83 -4.11 -4.08
C ASN A 70 16.09 -2.61 -4.33
N ALA A 71 15.04 -1.77 -4.28
CA ALA A 71 15.18 -0.33 -4.35
C ALA A 71 15.73 0.28 -3.06
N LEU A 72 15.57 -0.44 -1.94
CA LEU A 72 16.16 -0.02 -0.68
C LEU A 72 17.67 -0.27 -0.72
N GLU A 73 18.43 0.81 -0.59
CA GLU A 73 19.87 0.71 -0.39
C GLU A 73 20.14 0.04 0.96
N GLU A 74 21.04 -0.93 0.98
CA GLU A 74 21.46 -1.56 2.23
C GLU A 74 22.06 -0.45 3.12
N SER A 75 21.35 -0.04 4.15
CA SER A 75 21.93 0.73 5.24
C SER A 75 22.98 -0.18 5.91
N ASP A 76 24.19 0.32 6.06
CA ASP A 76 25.31 -0.34 6.74
C ASP A 76 24.80 -1.28 7.83
N GLY A 77 25.02 -2.57 7.68
CA GLY A 77 24.49 -3.74 8.38
C GLY A 77 24.24 -3.72 9.91
N ALA A 78 24.10 -2.52 10.48
CA ALA A 78 23.95 -2.29 11.91
C ALA A 78 22.56 -2.66 12.47
N SER A 79 21.50 -2.66 11.63
CA SER A 79 20.13 -2.90 12.14
C SER A 79 19.72 -4.38 12.16
N GLY A 80 20.37 -5.25 11.40
CA GLY A 80 19.99 -6.66 11.25
C GLY A 80 18.59 -6.88 10.65
N VAL A 81 17.97 -5.82 10.09
CA VAL A 81 16.65 -5.88 9.45
C VAL A 81 16.85 -6.03 7.95
N ALA A 82 16.27 -7.08 7.36
CA ALA A 82 16.36 -7.33 5.92
C ALA A 82 15.54 -6.31 5.13
N ALA A 83 16.06 -5.88 3.97
CA ALA A 83 15.32 -4.98 3.08
C ALA A 83 14.03 -5.61 2.56
N PHE A 84 14.07 -6.90 2.22
CA PHE A 84 12.95 -7.66 1.66
C PHE A 84 12.88 -9.09 2.18
N ARG A 85 11.65 -9.57 2.44
CA ARG A 85 11.36 -10.97 2.69
C ARG A 85 10.08 -11.38 1.99
N ARG A 86 10.07 -12.58 1.41
CA ARG A 86 8.85 -13.25 0.91
C ARG A 86 8.43 -14.31 1.90
N ILE A 87 7.16 -14.30 2.26
CA ILE A 87 6.51 -15.33 3.06
C ILE A 87 5.45 -15.97 2.17
N GLN A 88 5.66 -17.24 1.81
CA GLN A 88 4.66 -18.02 1.09
C GLN A 88 3.70 -18.60 2.11
N PHE A 89 2.44 -18.20 2.03
CA PHE A 89 1.41 -18.71 2.93
C PHE A 89 0.91 -20.07 2.43
N THR A 90 1.03 -21.09 3.29
CA THR A 90 0.64 -22.47 3.02
C THR A 90 -0.23 -22.98 4.17
N PRO A 91 -1.03 -24.08 3.96
CA PRO A 91 -1.92 -24.58 5.01
C PRO A 91 -1.21 -25.06 6.28
N ASP A 92 0.04 -25.47 6.17
CA ASP A 92 0.88 -26.00 7.25
C ASP A 92 1.68 -24.93 7.98
N LEU A 93 1.67 -23.67 7.52
CA LEU A 93 2.40 -22.57 8.13
C LEU A 93 1.90 -22.29 9.54
N LEU A 94 2.83 -22.04 10.48
CA LEU A 94 2.54 -21.68 11.86
C LEU A 94 2.77 -20.17 12.09
N PRO A 95 2.10 -19.55 13.08
CA PRO A 95 2.37 -18.15 13.45
C PRO A 95 3.83 -17.88 13.79
N SER A 96 4.51 -18.82 14.44
CA SER A 96 5.94 -18.75 14.79
C SER A 96 6.86 -18.67 13.56
N ASP A 97 6.44 -19.23 12.42
CA ASP A 97 7.22 -19.18 11.19
C ASP A 97 7.24 -17.77 10.58
N ILE A 98 6.26 -16.94 10.96
CA ILE A 98 6.14 -15.53 10.55
C ILE A 98 6.77 -14.61 11.59
N THR A 99 6.37 -14.75 12.86
CA THR A 99 6.75 -13.84 13.95
C THR A 99 8.11 -14.16 14.56
N GLY A 100 8.53 -15.41 14.46
CA GLY A 100 9.69 -15.92 15.17
C GLY A 100 9.32 -16.65 16.47
N THR A 101 10.32 -17.18 17.12
CA THR A 101 10.15 -18.03 18.32
C THR A 101 11.35 -17.91 19.26
N ASN A 102 11.12 -18.23 20.52
CA ASN A 102 12.19 -18.36 21.49
C ASN A 102 12.90 -19.72 21.32
N ILE A 103 14.21 -19.69 21.15
CA ILE A 103 15.06 -20.87 21.03
C ILE A 103 15.93 -20.97 22.29
N PHE A 104 15.99 -22.16 22.90
CA PHE A 104 16.90 -22.41 24.01
C PHE A 104 18.33 -22.57 23.47
N ASP A 105 19.19 -21.67 23.87
CA ASP A 105 20.62 -21.71 23.57
C ASP A 105 21.32 -22.56 24.65
N ILE A 106 21.87 -23.69 24.25
CA ILE A 106 22.51 -24.65 25.13
C ILE A 106 23.81 -24.09 25.73
N GLU A 107 24.55 -23.28 24.94
CA GLU A 107 25.84 -22.72 25.37
C GLU A 107 25.66 -21.68 26.49
N THR A 108 24.65 -20.83 26.34
CA THR A 108 24.35 -19.77 27.32
C THR A 108 23.31 -20.18 28.34
N SER A 109 22.69 -21.37 28.22
CA SER A 109 21.58 -21.87 29.04
C SER A 109 20.42 -20.84 29.16
N ARG A 110 20.13 -20.10 28.10
CA ARG A 110 19.08 -19.06 28.05
C ARG A 110 18.22 -19.22 26.84
N PHE A 111 16.98 -18.70 26.91
CA PHE A 111 16.15 -18.51 25.77
C PHE A 111 16.55 -17.24 25.03
N ALA A 112 16.72 -17.33 23.71
CA ALA A 112 16.99 -16.22 22.84
C ALA A 112 15.86 -16.13 21.78
N PHE A 113 15.31 -14.92 21.58
CA PHE A 113 14.32 -14.72 20.56
C PHE A 113 14.95 -14.69 19.16
N ARG A 114 14.56 -15.67 18.34
CA ARG A 114 14.92 -15.69 16.92
C ARG A 114 13.84 -15.02 16.11
N ARG A 115 14.15 -13.86 15.54
CA ARG A 115 13.24 -13.06 14.71
C ARG A 115 12.78 -13.84 13.49
N GLY A 116 11.47 -13.80 13.21
CA GLY A 116 10.88 -14.34 12.01
C GLY A 116 11.02 -13.39 10.79
N PRO A 117 10.54 -13.81 9.61
CA PRO A 117 10.66 -13.04 8.38
C PRO A 117 9.86 -11.73 8.39
N VAL A 118 8.91 -11.54 9.29
CA VAL A 118 8.17 -10.28 9.46
C VAL A 118 9.09 -9.12 9.87
N PHE A 119 10.25 -9.41 10.47
CA PHE A 119 11.27 -8.40 10.80
C PHE A 119 12.06 -8.00 9.56
N SER A 120 11.40 -7.33 8.63
CA SER A 120 12.00 -6.77 7.42
C SER A 120 11.27 -5.48 7.04
N HIS A 121 11.89 -4.67 6.17
CA HIS A 121 11.27 -3.41 5.74
C HIS A 121 10.10 -3.67 4.78
N ILE A 122 10.31 -4.52 3.78
CA ILE A 122 9.29 -4.90 2.81
C ILE A 122 8.99 -6.39 2.95
N VAL A 123 7.73 -6.73 3.19
CA VAL A 123 7.24 -8.11 3.24
C VAL A 123 6.29 -8.37 2.09
N LEU A 124 6.58 -9.37 1.28
CA LEU A 124 5.60 -9.98 0.39
C LEU A 124 4.91 -11.14 1.12
N ALA A 125 3.66 -10.94 1.54
CA ALA A 125 2.81 -11.98 2.10
C ALA A 125 2.04 -12.65 0.95
N ASP A 126 2.66 -13.69 0.37
CA ASP A 126 2.17 -14.31 -0.87
C ASP A 126 1.11 -15.37 -0.59
N GLU A 127 -0.07 -15.22 -1.23
CA GLU A 127 -1.25 -16.08 -1.09
C GLU A 127 -1.77 -16.15 0.37
N ILE A 128 -1.96 -14.99 1.01
CA ILE A 128 -2.34 -14.88 2.42
C ILE A 128 -3.63 -15.64 2.78
N ASN A 129 -4.51 -15.88 1.80
CA ASN A 129 -5.74 -16.64 1.97
C ASN A 129 -5.55 -18.16 1.98
N ARG A 130 -4.35 -18.70 1.73
CA ARG A 130 -4.06 -20.15 1.74
C ARG A 130 -3.67 -20.70 3.10
N THR A 131 -3.63 -19.89 4.13
CA THR A 131 -3.28 -20.34 5.48
C THR A 131 -4.44 -20.21 6.46
N SER A 132 -4.29 -20.83 7.64
CA SER A 132 -5.33 -20.79 8.66
C SER A 132 -5.60 -19.35 9.17
N PRO A 133 -6.83 -19.04 9.66
CA PRO A 133 -7.15 -17.74 10.22
C PRO A 133 -6.22 -17.31 11.37
N LYS A 134 -5.64 -18.26 12.11
CA LYS A 134 -4.71 -17.98 13.20
C LYS A 134 -3.40 -17.37 12.70
N VAL A 135 -2.89 -17.86 11.58
CA VAL A 135 -1.67 -17.35 10.94
C VAL A 135 -1.93 -16.00 10.27
N GLN A 136 -3.09 -15.87 9.60
CA GLN A 136 -3.53 -14.59 9.06
C GLN A 136 -3.60 -13.52 10.15
N ALA A 137 -4.19 -13.85 11.31
CA ALA A 137 -4.31 -12.93 12.45
C ALA A 137 -2.94 -12.44 12.93
N ALA A 138 -1.94 -13.31 13.03
CA ALA A 138 -0.58 -12.91 13.44
C ALA A 138 0.05 -11.90 12.47
N MET A 139 -0.11 -12.09 11.16
CA MET A 139 0.38 -11.14 10.16
C MET A 139 -0.37 -9.82 10.22
N LEU A 140 -1.69 -9.87 10.35
CA LEU A 140 -2.54 -8.68 10.41
C LEU A 140 -2.37 -7.90 11.72
N GLU A 141 -2.03 -8.56 12.83
CA GLU A 141 -1.64 -7.90 14.07
C GLU A 141 -0.33 -7.14 13.90
N ALA A 142 0.69 -7.78 13.32
CA ALA A 142 1.96 -7.15 13.01
C ALA A 142 1.80 -5.89 12.13
N MET A 143 0.88 -5.92 11.15
CA MET A 143 0.56 -4.77 10.30
C MET A 143 -0.11 -3.63 11.08
N ALA A 144 -1.05 -3.95 11.98
CA ALA A 144 -1.82 -2.95 12.69
C ALA A 144 -1.05 -2.27 13.82
N GLU A 145 -0.26 -3.06 14.55
CA GLU A 145 0.40 -2.62 15.79
C GLU A 145 1.89 -2.30 15.60
N LYS A 146 2.46 -2.62 14.41
CA LYS A 146 3.91 -2.55 14.14
C LYS A 146 4.76 -3.23 15.20
N GLN A 147 4.25 -4.31 15.74
CA GLN A 147 4.94 -5.16 16.70
C GLN A 147 4.44 -6.60 16.59
N VAL A 148 5.19 -7.53 17.15
CA VAL A 148 4.76 -8.90 17.36
C VAL A 148 4.88 -9.26 18.83
N THR A 149 3.93 -10.06 19.34
CA THR A 149 3.95 -10.53 20.73
C THR A 149 4.25 -12.03 20.76
N VAL A 150 5.35 -12.40 21.40
CA VAL A 150 5.77 -13.80 21.59
C VAL A 150 6.06 -14.03 23.08
N ASP A 151 5.42 -15.02 23.66
CA ASP A 151 5.58 -15.38 25.10
C ASP A 151 5.43 -14.18 26.03
N ASN A 152 4.39 -13.35 25.84
CA ASN A 152 4.09 -12.12 26.58
C ASN A 152 5.15 -11.01 26.46
N HIS A 153 6.06 -11.09 25.50
CA HIS A 153 7.00 -10.01 25.17
C HIS A 153 6.65 -9.41 23.83
N SER A 154 6.56 -8.08 23.77
CA SER A 154 6.32 -7.35 22.52
C SER A 154 7.65 -6.91 21.91
N TYR A 155 7.82 -7.24 20.65
CA TYR A 155 9.00 -6.90 19.84
C TYR A 155 8.57 -5.92 18.76
N PRO A 156 9.05 -4.66 18.79
CA PRO A 156 8.68 -3.68 17.79
C PRO A 156 9.25 -4.05 16.41
N LEU A 157 8.47 -3.81 15.39
CA LEU A 157 8.91 -3.84 13.99
C LEU A 157 9.54 -2.51 13.61
N ASP A 158 10.16 -2.47 12.45
CA ASP A 158 10.76 -1.25 11.93
C ASP A 158 9.69 -0.22 11.52
N ASP A 159 9.99 1.09 11.64
CA ASP A 159 9.08 2.16 11.21
C ASP A 159 8.76 2.07 9.71
N LEU A 160 9.72 1.57 8.90
CA LEU A 160 9.52 1.26 7.49
C LEU A 160 9.00 -0.19 7.30
N PHE A 161 8.06 -0.62 8.09
CA PHE A 161 7.40 -1.90 7.86
C PHE A 161 6.27 -1.73 6.85
N PHE A 162 6.42 -2.35 5.67
CA PHE A 162 5.46 -2.28 4.57
C PHE A 162 5.12 -3.67 4.04
N VAL A 163 3.85 -3.98 3.96
CA VAL A 163 3.36 -5.28 3.50
C VAL A 163 2.64 -5.14 2.16
N ILE A 164 3.07 -5.97 1.22
CA ILE A 164 2.34 -6.29 0.00
C ILE A 164 1.80 -7.69 0.18
N ALA A 165 0.51 -7.82 0.45
CA ALA A 165 -0.16 -9.10 0.51
C ALA A 165 -0.75 -9.46 -0.86
N THR A 166 -0.82 -10.75 -1.18
CA THR A 166 -1.47 -11.23 -2.40
C THR A 166 -2.54 -12.24 -2.07
N GLN A 167 -3.59 -12.26 -2.87
CA GLN A 167 -4.58 -13.33 -2.88
C GLN A 167 -5.01 -13.65 -4.31
N ASN A 168 -5.36 -14.91 -4.55
CA ASN A 168 -5.94 -15.34 -5.81
C ASN A 168 -7.46 -15.47 -5.61
N PRO A 169 -8.29 -14.67 -6.28
CA PRO A 169 -9.74 -14.72 -6.11
C PRO A 169 -10.38 -16.00 -6.64
N LEU A 170 -9.71 -16.72 -7.55
CA LEU A 170 -10.24 -17.95 -8.16
C LEU A 170 -9.99 -19.21 -7.34
N ASP A 171 -9.01 -19.20 -6.44
CA ASP A 171 -8.69 -20.33 -5.59
C ASP A 171 -9.66 -20.38 -4.41
N LEU A 172 -10.79 -21.05 -4.60
CA LEU A 172 -11.79 -21.28 -3.54
C LEU A 172 -11.48 -22.54 -2.73
N ALA A 173 -10.88 -23.55 -3.33
CA ALA A 173 -10.59 -24.81 -2.65
C ALA A 173 -9.36 -24.70 -1.75
N GLY A 174 -9.54 -24.99 -0.46
CA GLY A 174 -8.44 -24.96 0.51
C GLY A 174 -7.97 -23.55 0.90
N THR A 175 -8.81 -22.54 0.70
CA THR A 175 -8.54 -21.17 1.12
C THR A 175 -9.45 -20.71 2.25
N TYR A 176 -8.96 -19.72 3.00
CA TYR A 176 -9.69 -19.04 4.07
C TYR A 176 -9.79 -17.56 3.69
N PRO A 177 -10.92 -17.09 3.16
CA PRO A 177 -11.08 -15.69 2.78
C PRO A 177 -10.92 -14.78 4.00
N LEU A 178 -10.29 -13.61 3.77
CA LEU A 178 -10.14 -12.59 4.81
C LEU A 178 -11.50 -11.93 5.07
N PRO A 179 -12.00 -11.93 6.32
CA PRO A 179 -13.21 -11.20 6.67
C PRO A 179 -13.03 -9.67 6.49
N THR A 180 -14.12 -8.95 6.22
CA THR A 180 -14.11 -7.49 6.03
C THR A 180 -13.37 -6.71 7.13
N PRO A 181 -13.48 -7.04 8.44
CA PRO A 181 -12.71 -6.35 9.48
C PRO A 181 -11.20 -6.57 9.39
N GLN A 182 -10.76 -7.65 8.76
CA GLN A 182 -9.35 -7.93 8.51
C GLN A 182 -8.85 -7.21 7.26
N LEU A 183 -9.67 -7.11 6.23
CA LEU A 183 -9.40 -6.34 5.02
C LEU A 183 -9.25 -4.83 5.33
N ASP A 184 -9.94 -4.30 6.34
CA ASP A 184 -9.84 -2.89 6.77
C ASP A 184 -8.43 -2.46 7.22
N ARG A 185 -7.51 -3.42 7.43
CA ARG A 185 -6.09 -3.14 7.76
C ARG A 185 -5.24 -2.78 6.55
N PHE A 186 -5.68 -3.15 5.34
CA PHE A 186 -5.03 -2.72 4.10
C PHE A 186 -5.53 -1.34 3.70
N LEU A 187 -4.61 -0.46 3.32
CA LEU A 187 -4.99 0.85 2.79
C LEU A 187 -5.70 0.69 1.45
N PHE A 188 -5.11 -0.08 0.54
CA PHE A 188 -5.66 -0.36 -0.77
C PHE A 188 -5.85 -1.85 -1.01
N LYS A 189 -6.95 -2.18 -1.69
CA LYS A 189 -7.12 -3.43 -2.42
C LYS A 189 -7.01 -3.09 -3.91
N ILE A 190 -6.04 -3.68 -4.58
CA ILE A 190 -5.69 -3.39 -5.97
C ILE A 190 -5.92 -4.65 -6.81
N GLU A 191 -6.78 -4.56 -7.81
CA GLU A 191 -6.99 -5.62 -8.80
C GLU A 191 -5.97 -5.44 -9.93
N MET A 192 -5.14 -6.45 -10.13
CA MET A 192 -4.17 -6.44 -11.22
C MET A 192 -4.80 -7.06 -12.47
N LYS A 193 -5.21 -6.24 -13.42
CA LYS A 193 -5.75 -6.67 -14.72
C LYS A 193 -4.60 -7.15 -15.64
N HIS A 194 -4.91 -7.80 -16.76
CA HIS A 194 -3.90 -8.06 -17.80
C HIS A 194 -3.32 -6.74 -18.33
N ILE A 195 -2.04 -6.74 -18.65
CA ILE A 195 -1.41 -5.59 -19.34
C ILE A 195 -1.87 -5.55 -20.79
N ASP A 196 -1.73 -4.39 -21.42
CA ASP A 196 -2.09 -4.24 -22.82
C ASP A 196 -1.10 -4.96 -23.76
N ARG A 197 -1.52 -5.14 -25.02
CA ARG A 197 -0.73 -5.86 -26.02
C ARG A 197 0.66 -5.23 -26.26
N ALA A 198 0.78 -3.91 -26.19
CA ALA A 198 2.08 -3.25 -26.43
C ALA A 198 3.05 -3.58 -25.28
N SER A 199 2.57 -3.48 -24.04
CA SER A 199 3.33 -3.85 -22.85
C SER A 199 3.71 -5.34 -22.82
N GLU A 200 2.84 -6.25 -23.30
CA GLU A 200 3.18 -7.68 -23.43
C GLU A 200 4.33 -7.89 -24.41
N LEU A 201 4.32 -7.19 -25.54
CA LEU A 201 5.41 -7.25 -26.52
C LEU A 201 6.72 -6.73 -25.93
N GLU A 202 6.69 -5.60 -25.20
CA GLU A 202 7.89 -5.07 -24.52
C GLU A 202 8.48 -6.08 -23.52
N VAL A 203 7.65 -6.80 -22.77
CA VAL A 203 8.10 -7.85 -21.85
C VAL A 203 8.81 -8.98 -22.60
N LEU A 204 8.27 -9.39 -23.76
CA LEU A 204 8.87 -10.44 -24.59
C LEU A 204 10.18 -9.99 -25.24
N ASP A 205 10.25 -8.76 -25.71
CA ASP A 205 11.45 -8.17 -26.34
C ASP A 205 12.63 -8.05 -25.36
N GLN A 206 12.34 -7.88 -24.07
CA GLN A 206 13.36 -7.82 -23.03
C GLN A 206 13.90 -9.20 -22.61
N TYR A 207 13.23 -10.30 -22.94
CA TYR A 207 13.70 -11.64 -22.62
C TYR A 207 14.98 -11.98 -23.43
N PRO A 208 16.03 -12.59 -22.85
CA PRO A 208 16.08 -13.20 -21.50
C PRO A 208 16.57 -12.27 -20.37
N ARG A 209 16.70 -10.96 -20.60
CA ARG A 209 17.17 -10.03 -19.55
C ARG A 209 16.11 -9.92 -18.45
N ALA A 210 16.50 -10.20 -17.21
CA ALA A 210 15.58 -10.12 -16.09
C ALA A 210 15.17 -8.65 -15.85
N SER A 211 13.87 -8.39 -15.71
CA SER A 211 13.31 -7.05 -15.42
C SER A 211 13.91 -6.39 -14.17
N LEU A 212 14.32 -7.19 -13.19
CA LEU A 212 15.02 -6.73 -11.99
C LEU A 212 16.42 -6.19 -12.26
N ASP A 213 17.12 -6.68 -13.30
CA ASP A 213 18.43 -6.17 -13.68
C ASP A 213 18.31 -4.80 -14.36
N VAL A 214 17.25 -4.61 -15.16
CA VAL A 214 16.91 -3.29 -15.75
C VAL A 214 16.60 -2.27 -14.66
N ALA A 215 15.87 -2.68 -13.62
CA ALA A 215 15.52 -1.82 -12.49
C ALA A 215 16.75 -1.35 -11.69
N ARG A 216 17.86 -2.10 -11.69
CA ARG A 216 19.11 -1.72 -11.00
C ARG A 216 19.84 -0.56 -11.65
N ASP A 217 19.56 -0.25 -12.90
CA ASP A 217 20.13 0.91 -13.60
C ASP A 217 19.59 2.25 -13.02
N HIS A 218 18.52 2.21 -12.22
CA HIS A 218 17.95 3.35 -11.52
C HIS A 218 18.47 3.47 -10.09
N ALA A 219 18.65 4.71 -9.60
CA ALA A 219 19.13 4.99 -8.24
C ALA A 219 18.21 4.39 -7.17
N GLY A 220 18.82 3.80 -6.14
CA GLY A 220 18.11 3.32 -4.96
C GLY A 220 17.71 4.46 -4.02
N VAL A 221 17.00 4.10 -2.96
CA VAL A 221 16.53 5.01 -1.92
C VAL A 221 16.84 4.39 -0.56
N SER A 222 17.39 5.16 0.35
CA SER A 222 17.62 4.67 1.71
C SER A 222 16.33 4.63 2.55
N ARG A 223 16.32 3.80 3.58
CA ARG A 223 15.27 3.79 4.61
C ARG A 223 15.02 5.19 5.20
N ALA A 224 16.09 5.91 5.48
CA ALA A 224 16.02 7.24 6.10
C ALA A 224 15.33 8.26 5.19
N GLU A 225 15.59 8.23 3.88
CA GLU A 225 14.94 9.09 2.89
C GLU A 225 13.44 8.79 2.81
N ILE A 226 13.01 7.53 2.81
CA ILE A 226 11.57 7.17 2.80
C ILE A 226 10.87 7.70 4.05
N LEU A 227 11.46 7.50 5.23
CA LEU A 227 10.88 8.02 6.48
C LEU A 227 10.87 9.55 6.53
N ALA A 228 11.87 10.21 5.97
CA ALA A 228 11.87 11.65 5.81
C ALA A 228 10.77 12.12 4.85
N ALA A 229 10.63 11.45 3.69
CA ALA A 229 9.58 11.71 2.71
C ALA A 229 8.17 11.58 3.31
N ARG A 230 7.92 10.53 4.14
CA ARG A 230 6.66 10.38 4.89
C ARG A 230 6.36 11.59 5.79
N ARG A 231 7.37 12.08 6.54
CA ARG A 231 7.21 13.24 7.41
C ARG A 231 6.98 14.51 6.61
N GLN A 232 7.74 14.74 5.54
CA GLN A 232 7.59 15.89 4.65
C GLN A 232 6.20 15.92 4.02
N THR A 233 5.73 14.79 3.50
CA THR A 233 4.39 14.65 2.92
C THR A 233 3.29 15.02 3.91
N ARG A 234 3.33 14.45 5.12
CA ARG A 234 2.32 14.72 6.16
C ARG A 234 2.32 16.19 6.66
N GLY A 235 3.49 16.79 6.75
CA GLY A 235 3.64 18.16 7.25
C GLY A 235 3.54 19.25 6.19
N GLY A 236 3.91 18.95 4.93
CA GLY A 236 4.01 19.93 3.85
C GLY A 236 2.80 19.98 2.91
N VAL A 237 1.98 18.90 2.84
CA VAL A 237 0.81 18.92 1.96
C VAL A 237 -0.42 19.41 2.69
N HIS A 238 -1.00 20.50 2.18
CA HIS A 238 -2.22 21.09 2.74
C HIS A 238 -3.46 20.24 2.43
N VAL A 239 -4.26 19.97 3.47
CA VAL A 239 -5.59 19.37 3.36
C VAL A 239 -6.64 20.37 3.81
N ALA A 240 -7.33 20.95 2.85
CA ALA A 240 -8.38 21.94 3.15
C ALA A 240 -9.51 21.32 4.01
N PRO A 241 -10.13 22.07 4.96
CA PRO A 241 -11.23 21.54 5.76
C PRO A 241 -12.36 20.95 4.91
N VAL A 242 -12.70 21.56 3.79
CA VAL A 242 -13.74 21.10 2.86
C VAL A 242 -13.44 19.69 2.30
N VAL A 243 -12.16 19.31 2.13
CA VAL A 243 -11.79 17.94 1.70
C VAL A 243 -12.13 16.94 2.81
N LYS A 244 -11.85 17.28 4.07
CA LYS A 244 -12.18 16.41 5.21
C LYS A 244 -13.69 16.25 5.37
N GLU A 245 -14.46 17.32 5.17
CA GLU A 245 -15.93 17.28 5.17
C GLU A 245 -16.44 16.38 4.06
N ALA A 246 -15.93 16.52 2.83
CA ALA A 246 -16.30 15.68 1.69
C ALA A 246 -16.01 14.19 1.92
N LEU A 247 -14.87 13.84 2.55
CA LEU A 247 -14.56 12.45 2.89
C LEU A 247 -15.58 11.87 3.90
N VAL A 248 -15.96 12.65 4.90
CA VAL A 248 -16.98 12.25 5.88
C VAL A 248 -18.33 12.05 5.19
N ASP A 249 -18.73 13.01 4.34
CA ASP A 249 -19.99 12.96 3.62
C ASP A 249 -20.03 11.79 2.64
N LEU A 250 -18.94 11.54 1.89
CA LEU A 250 -18.80 10.35 1.03
C LEU A 250 -19.01 9.04 1.81
N ALA A 251 -18.35 8.89 2.96
CA ALA A 251 -18.52 7.70 3.79
C ALA A 251 -19.94 7.58 4.35
N ARG A 252 -20.60 8.70 4.65
CA ARG A 252 -22.01 8.71 5.10
C ARG A 252 -22.96 8.37 3.98
N LEU A 253 -22.75 8.87 2.76
CA LEU A 253 -23.52 8.51 1.57
C LEU A 253 -23.44 7.00 1.34
N LEU A 254 -22.23 6.43 1.33
CA LEU A 254 -22.05 4.98 1.18
C LEU A 254 -22.72 4.17 2.28
N ARG A 255 -22.71 4.64 3.55
CA ARG A 255 -23.38 3.95 4.66
C ARG A 255 -24.90 4.05 4.61
N SER A 256 -25.46 5.09 4.00
CA SER A 256 -26.91 5.31 3.90
C SER A 256 -27.51 4.74 2.61
N ASP A 257 -26.69 4.26 1.68
CA ASP A 257 -27.18 3.65 0.44
C ASP A 257 -27.82 2.29 0.75
N SER A 258 -29.04 2.08 0.25
CA SER A 258 -29.80 0.85 0.47
C SER A 258 -29.16 -0.40 -0.14
N ARG A 259 -28.21 -0.22 -1.06
CA ARG A 259 -27.40 -1.28 -1.68
C ARG A 259 -26.26 -1.75 -0.77
N VAL A 260 -25.95 -1.02 0.31
CA VAL A 260 -24.85 -1.29 1.23
C VAL A 260 -25.37 -1.81 2.56
N LEU A 261 -25.02 -3.04 2.93
CA LEU A 261 -25.35 -3.64 4.22
C LEU A 261 -24.44 -3.15 5.34
N GLN A 262 -23.14 -3.06 5.03
CA GLN A 262 -22.13 -2.53 5.94
C GLN A 262 -21.20 -1.58 5.17
N GLY A 263 -21.12 -0.33 5.64
CA GLY A 263 -20.27 0.70 5.06
C GLY A 263 -18.89 0.80 5.75
N ALA A 264 -18.00 1.57 5.13
CA ALA A 264 -16.66 1.77 5.61
C ALA A 264 -16.60 2.43 7.01
N SER A 265 -15.65 2.03 7.82
CA SER A 265 -15.40 2.58 9.15
C SER A 265 -14.73 3.97 9.09
N THR A 266 -14.69 4.69 10.21
CA THR A 266 -13.91 5.94 10.31
C THR A 266 -12.40 5.70 10.09
N ARG A 267 -11.91 4.50 10.38
CA ARG A 267 -10.51 4.11 10.11
C ARG A 267 -10.15 4.26 8.62
N ALA A 268 -11.07 3.93 7.72
CA ALA A 268 -10.86 4.13 6.28
C ALA A 268 -10.53 5.59 5.94
N LEU A 269 -11.24 6.55 6.55
CA LEU A 269 -11.00 7.99 6.36
C LEU A 269 -9.66 8.43 6.93
N VAL A 270 -9.30 7.92 8.09
CA VAL A 270 -7.99 8.20 8.73
C VAL A 270 -6.84 7.69 7.86
N LEU A 271 -6.98 6.50 7.27
CA LEU A 271 -5.98 5.93 6.36
C LEU A 271 -5.94 6.66 5.01
N MET A 272 -7.07 7.18 4.54
CA MET A 272 -7.16 7.87 3.26
C MET A 272 -6.46 9.24 3.28
N LEU A 273 -6.48 9.97 4.39
CA LEU A 273 -5.87 11.31 4.46
C LEU A 273 -4.39 11.34 4.07
N PRO A 274 -3.49 10.53 4.67
CA PRO A 274 -2.08 10.49 4.25
C PRO A 274 -1.91 9.95 2.82
N ALA A 275 -2.83 9.12 2.33
CA ALA A 275 -2.79 8.64 0.95
C ALA A 275 -3.07 9.77 -0.05
N LEU A 276 -4.05 10.62 0.21
CA LEU A 276 -4.32 11.82 -0.60
C LEU A 276 -3.12 12.76 -0.63
N GLN A 277 -2.47 12.98 0.53
CA GLN A 277 -1.27 13.79 0.62
C GLN A 277 -0.11 13.17 -0.18
N ALA A 278 0.09 11.87 -0.09
CA ALA A 278 1.13 11.15 -0.83
C ALA A 278 0.90 11.25 -2.34
N ARG A 279 -0.35 11.10 -2.80
CA ARG A 279 -0.69 11.27 -4.21
C ARG A 279 -0.45 12.69 -4.70
N ALA A 280 -0.81 13.70 -3.91
CA ALA A 280 -0.53 15.09 -4.24
C ALA A 280 0.98 15.34 -4.45
N VAL A 281 1.85 14.79 -3.60
CA VAL A 281 3.33 14.89 -3.74
C VAL A 281 3.80 14.22 -5.03
N ILE A 282 3.33 13.00 -5.34
CA ILE A 282 3.68 12.26 -6.56
C ILE A 282 3.31 13.08 -7.81
N HIS A 283 2.18 13.81 -7.74
CA HIS A 283 1.74 14.71 -8.82
C HIS A 283 2.29 16.14 -8.71
N GLY A 284 3.35 16.37 -7.92
CA GLY A 284 4.05 17.65 -7.84
C GLY A 284 3.31 18.77 -7.12
N ARG A 285 2.24 18.47 -6.36
CA ARG A 285 1.39 19.44 -5.65
C ARG A 285 1.70 19.46 -4.15
N ASP A 286 1.43 20.59 -3.52
CA ASP A 286 1.50 20.83 -2.07
C ASP A 286 0.11 20.90 -1.42
N PHE A 287 -0.94 20.55 -2.14
CA PHE A 287 -2.31 20.49 -1.68
C PHE A 287 -3.06 19.28 -2.27
N VAL A 288 -4.04 18.79 -1.53
CA VAL A 288 -4.95 17.74 -1.97
C VAL A 288 -6.04 18.31 -2.87
N SER A 289 -6.23 17.72 -4.04
CA SER A 289 -7.22 18.11 -5.04
C SER A 289 -8.44 17.15 -5.05
N PRO A 290 -9.57 17.56 -5.67
CA PRO A 290 -10.72 16.67 -5.86
C PRO A 290 -10.40 15.39 -6.63
N GLU A 291 -9.50 15.49 -7.62
CA GLU A 291 -9.05 14.35 -8.44
C GLU A 291 -8.31 13.30 -7.63
N ASP A 292 -7.68 13.68 -6.50
CA ASP A 292 -7.06 12.72 -5.60
C ASP A 292 -8.11 11.87 -4.89
N VAL A 293 -9.21 12.49 -4.47
CA VAL A 293 -10.34 11.80 -3.84
C VAL A 293 -10.97 10.82 -4.84
N GLU A 294 -11.22 11.29 -6.06
CA GLU A 294 -11.80 10.48 -7.14
C GLU A 294 -10.94 9.24 -7.45
N ALA A 295 -9.62 9.46 -7.61
CA ALA A 295 -8.69 8.39 -7.96
C ALA A 295 -8.53 7.33 -6.86
N LEU A 296 -8.53 7.74 -5.58
CA LEU A 296 -8.25 6.81 -4.49
C LEU A 296 -9.49 6.17 -3.87
N ALA A 297 -10.67 6.78 -3.99
CA ALA A 297 -11.89 6.29 -3.37
C ALA A 297 -12.22 4.82 -3.71
N PRO A 298 -12.16 4.35 -4.98
CA PRO A 298 -12.43 2.96 -5.30
C PRO A 298 -11.48 2.00 -4.56
N HIS A 299 -10.20 2.30 -4.53
CA HIS A 299 -9.18 1.46 -3.91
C HIS A 299 -9.25 1.43 -2.38
N VAL A 300 -9.78 2.50 -1.76
CA VAL A 300 -9.98 2.59 -0.30
C VAL A 300 -11.28 1.94 0.12
N PHE A 301 -12.38 2.16 -0.60
CA PHE A 301 -13.70 1.76 -0.12
C PHE A 301 -14.14 0.37 -0.57
N LYS A 302 -13.75 -0.10 -1.77
CA LYS A 302 -14.26 -1.34 -2.37
C LYS A 302 -14.22 -2.55 -1.43
N HIS A 303 -13.12 -2.77 -0.75
CA HIS A 303 -12.92 -3.91 0.16
C HIS A 303 -13.47 -3.69 1.58
N ARG A 304 -14.08 -2.54 1.83
CA ARG A 304 -14.67 -2.15 3.11
C ARG A 304 -16.19 -2.07 3.09
N LEU A 305 -16.78 -2.25 1.90
CA LEU A 305 -18.22 -2.28 1.73
C LEU A 305 -18.70 -3.73 1.67
N GLU A 306 -19.74 -4.03 2.44
CA GLU A 306 -20.52 -5.25 2.26
C GLU A 306 -21.82 -4.86 1.57
N CYS A 307 -22.03 -5.35 0.35
CA CYS A 307 -23.17 -4.98 -0.47
C CYS A 307 -24.29 -6.01 -0.36
N ALA A 308 -25.51 -5.56 -0.61
CA ALA A 308 -26.70 -6.42 -0.66
C ALA A 308 -26.59 -7.42 -1.83
N PRO A 309 -27.20 -8.61 -1.72
CA PRO A 309 -27.27 -9.55 -2.82
C PRO A 309 -27.84 -8.90 -4.08
N GLY A 310 -27.20 -9.12 -5.23
CA GLY A 310 -27.60 -8.55 -6.51
C GLY A 310 -26.89 -7.24 -6.88
N VAL A 311 -26.03 -6.69 -6.04
CA VAL A 311 -25.13 -5.59 -6.41
C VAL A 311 -23.88 -6.17 -7.08
N GLU A 312 -23.82 -6.09 -8.40
CA GLU A 312 -22.73 -6.68 -9.19
C GLU A 312 -21.57 -5.68 -9.36
N ASP A 313 -21.86 -4.37 -9.41
CA ASP A 313 -20.86 -3.33 -9.67
C ASP A 313 -20.69 -2.39 -8.46
N VAL A 314 -19.78 -2.76 -7.57
CA VAL A 314 -19.40 -1.98 -6.40
C VAL A 314 -18.59 -0.73 -6.80
N ASP A 315 -17.83 -0.80 -7.89
CA ASP A 315 -17.04 0.32 -8.40
C ASP A 315 -17.95 1.44 -8.89
N ALA A 316 -19.02 1.10 -9.63
CA ALA A 316 -20.03 2.09 -10.06
C ALA A 316 -20.72 2.76 -8.85
N LEU A 317 -21.07 2.00 -7.81
CA LEU A 317 -21.68 2.55 -6.60
C LEU A 317 -20.74 3.55 -5.90
N ILE A 318 -19.47 3.23 -5.78
CA ILE A 318 -18.46 4.13 -5.19
C ILE A 318 -18.28 5.36 -6.08
N ALA A 319 -18.19 5.18 -7.40
CA ALA A 319 -18.04 6.28 -8.35
C ALA A 319 -19.22 7.26 -8.30
N GLU A 320 -20.48 6.76 -8.24
CA GLU A 320 -21.68 7.59 -8.08
C GLU A 320 -21.60 8.46 -6.81
N ALA A 321 -21.28 7.87 -5.67
CA ALA A 321 -21.16 8.60 -4.40
C ALA A 321 -19.99 9.59 -4.41
N THR A 322 -18.86 9.22 -5.01
CA THR A 322 -17.66 10.05 -5.11
C THR A 322 -17.90 11.25 -5.99
N ALA A 323 -18.56 11.08 -7.14
CA ALA A 323 -18.86 12.17 -8.08
C ALA A 323 -19.65 13.30 -7.42
N VAL A 324 -20.60 12.98 -6.53
CA VAL A 324 -21.38 13.97 -5.77
C VAL A 324 -20.50 14.87 -4.92
N GLU A 325 -19.53 14.29 -4.23
CA GLU A 325 -18.65 15.03 -3.33
C GLU A 325 -17.52 15.76 -4.08
N VAL A 326 -16.99 15.16 -5.13
CA VAL A 326 -15.99 15.78 -6.01
C VAL A 326 -16.57 17.04 -6.71
N GLU A 327 -17.82 17.00 -7.17
CA GLU A 327 -18.49 18.16 -7.75
C GLU A 327 -18.66 19.30 -6.72
N LYS A 328 -19.02 18.98 -5.48
CA LYS A 328 -19.08 19.97 -4.38
C LYS A 328 -17.71 20.60 -4.11
N LEU A 329 -16.65 19.78 -4.04
CA LEU A 329 -15.27 20.26 -3.87
C LEU A 329 -14.84 21.20 -4.99
N ALA A 330 -15.08 20.82 -6.25
CA ALA A 330 -14.76 21.64 -7.42
C ALA A 330 -15.47 22.99 -7.39
N ARG A 331 -16.76 23.02 -7.03
CA ARG A 331 -17.53 24.27 -6.87
C ARG A 331 -17.01 25.13 -5.71
N ALA A 332 -16.55 24.52 -4.61
CA ALA A 332 -16.03 25.25 -3.47
C ALA A 332 -14.65 25.89 -3.77
N SER A 333 -13.82 25.25 -4.58
CA SER A 333 -12.54 25.79 -5.04
C SER A 333 -12.71 27.03 -5.93
N LEU A 334 -13.71 27.02 -6.84
CA LEU A 334 -14.02 28.14 -7.72
C LEU A 334 -14.58 29.39 -7.00
N ARG A 335 -15.12 29.25 -5.78
CA ARG A 335 -15.64 30.39 -4.99
C ARG A 335 -14.58 31.11 -4.17
N ARG A 336 -13.39 30.54 -4.04
CA ARG A 336 -12.27 31.11 -3.23
C ARG A 336 -11.12 31.69 -4.07
N GLY A 337 -11.16 31.54 -5.39
CA GLY A 337 -10.30 32.22 -6.37
C GLY A 337 -11.01 33.48 -6.92
#